data_d82786db0c753f9aa121163daddfe2e1
#
_entry.id   d82786db0c753f9aa121163daddfe2e1
#
_cell.length_a   1.000
_cell.length_b   1.000
_cell.length_c   1.000
_cell.angle_alpha   90.00
_cell.angle_beta   90.00
_cell.angle_gamma   90.00
#
_symmetry.space_group_name_H-M   'P 1'
#
loop_
_entity.id
_entity.type
_entity.pdbx_description
1 polymer ?
#
loop_
_entity_poly.entity_id
_entity_poly.type
_entity_poly.pdbx_seq_one_letter_code
_entity_poly.pdbx_strand_id
1 'polypeptide(L)'
;MTSSPEQPLVLLATCVHFPDGEPGHEALDAALAARGLDARWSRWDDESVDWDAADVIAVRSTWDYDSRVGEFLGWAAGLGPRLLNGVKVFRWNTDKRYLLDLQDAGLPVVPTMAADTADDVRRLAARHPVAVVKPRVAAGGRGLDVVSDAGAWEPGADGRGPWIVQPLVESIHHDGESSVFVLGGHAVSQVDKLPSTTDIRVHEMYGGSSRPVPLAAEAAKLAIEAVATVADLLGDELAYGRVDMMRHRGRLVVSEVELTEPGLYLDVLPENAEPFAEAVAARVRARG
;
A
#
# COMPACT_ATOMS: atom_id res chain seq x y z
N MET A 1 26.84 -29.94 -24.49
CA MET A 1 25.77 -28.92 -24.54
C MET A 1 25.62 -28.41 -23.11
N THR A 2 26.21 -27.30 -22.81
CA THR A 2 25.97 -26.61 -21.50
C THR A 2 24.59 -26.02 -21.61
N SER A 3 23.62 -26.57 -20.85
CA SER A 3 22.33 -25.90 -20.65
C SER A 3 22.61 -24.49 -20.14
N SER A 4 22.08 -23.48 -20.80
CA SER A 4 22.04 -22.14 -20.20
C SER A 4 21.45 -22.26 -18.81
N PRO A 5 22.00 -21.60 -17.79
CA PRO A 5 21.39 -21.62 -16.48
C PRO A 5 19.92 -21.14 -16.61
N GLU A 6 19.01 -21.88 -15.99
CA GLU A 6 17.60 -21.53 -15.98
C GLU A 6 17.47 -20.16 -15.29
N GLN A 7 16.72 -19.25 -15.90
CA GLN A 7 16.52 -17.90 -15.32
C GLN A 7 15.66 -18.03 -14.06
N PRO A 8 16.01 -17.33 -12.97
CA PRO A 8 15.18 -17.32 -11.77
C PRO A 8 13.76 -16.87 -12.08
N LEU A 9 12.77 -17.62 -11.60
CA LEU A 9 11.36 -17.36 -11.80
C LEU A 9 10.82 -16.39 -10.74
N VAL A 10 10.25 -15.29 -11.19
CA VAL A 10 9.56 -14.30 -10.36
C VAL A 10 8.07 -14.33 -10.68
N LEU A 11 7.23 -14.64 -9.69
CA LEU A 11 5.78 -14.51 -9.84
C LEU A 11 5.31 -13.17 -9.27
N LEU A 12 4.64 -12.39 -10.12
CA LEU A 12 4.04 -11.11 -9.79
C LEU A 12 2.55 -11.33 -9.53
N ALA A 13 2.15 -11.30 -8.26
CA ALA A 13 0.76 -11.56 -7.90
C ALA A 13 -0.13 -10.39 -8.25
N THR A 14 -1.21 -10.69 -8.96
CA THR A 14 -2.25 -9.75 -9.40
C THR A 14 -3.65 -10.29 -9.11
N CYS A 15 -4.70 -9.60 -9.57
CA CYS A 15 -6.09 -10.00 -9.42
C CYS A 15 -6.83 -10.11 -10.77
N VAL A 16 -8.07 -10.57 -10.72
CA VAL A 16 -8.90 -10.77 -11.92
C VAL A 16 -9.13 -9.50 -12.73
N HIS A 17 -9.09 -8.33 -12.09
CA HIS A 17 -9.31 -7.04 -12.76
C HIS A 17 -8.07 -6.52 -13.50
N PHE A 18 -6.89 -7.06 -13.17
CA PHE A 18 -5.61 -6.69 -13.75
C PHE A 18 -4.78 -7.94 -14.09
N PRO A 19 -5.32 -8.86 -14.94
CA PRO A 19 -4.72 -10.18 -15.14
C PRO A 19 -3.30 -10.11 -15.73
N ASP A 20 -3.01 -9.07 -16.49
CA ASP A 20 -1.71 -8.87 -17.15
C ASP A 20 -0.79 -7.95 -16.33
N GLY A 21 -1.25 -7.41 -15.21
CA GLY A 21 -0.49 -6.52 -14.31
C GLY A 21 -1.13 -5.14 -14.11
N GLU A 22 -0.49 -4.32 -13.28
CA GLU A 22 -0.89 -2.93 -13.03
C GLU A 22 -0.69 -2.05 -14.29
N PRO A 23 -1.39 -0.92 -14.44
CA PRO A 23 -1.17 0.01 -15.56
C PRO A 23 0.31 0.40 -15.70
N GLY A 24 0.87 0.32 -16.91
CA GLY A 24 2.28 0.58 -17.19
C GLY A 24 3.25 -0.55 -16.82
N HIS A 25 2.73 -1.75 -16.53
CA HIS A 25 3.50 -2.93 -16.09
C HIS A 25 4.63 -3.32 -17.06
N GLU A 26 4.53 -2.97 -18.34
CA GLU A 26 5.54 -3.29 -19.36
C GLU A 26 6.92 -2.72 -18.99
N ALA A 27 6.95 -1.59 -18.27
CA ALA A 27 8.21 -1.03 -17.76
C ALA A 27 8.85 -1.95 -16.71
N LEU A 28 8.04 -2.56 -15.83
CA LEU A 28 8.51 -3.52 -14.84
C LEU A 28 8.94 -4.83 -15.49
N ASP A 29 8.17 -5.33 -16.44
CA ASP A 29 8.52 -6.55 -17.20
C ASP A 29 9.88 -6.40 -17.88
N ALA A 30 10.10 -5.26 -18.54
CA ALA A 30 11.38 -4.95 -19.19
C ALA A 30 12.53 -4.83 -18.17
N ALA A 31 12.31 -4.19 -17.02
CA ALA A 31 13.32 -4.00 -15.98
C ALA A 31 13.73 -5.34 -15.32
N LEU A 32 12.79 -6.26 -15.10
CA LEU A 32 13.06 -7.62 -14.59
C LEU A 32 13.79 -8.46 -15.63
N ALA A 33 13.33 -8.45 -16.89
CA ALA A 33 13.98 -9.17 -17.99
C ALA A 33 15.43 -8.70 -18.21
N ALA A 34 15.70 -7.38 -18.12
CA ALA A 34 17.05 -6.82 -18.22
C ALA A 34 18.00 -7.34 -17.12
N ARG A 35 17.46 -7.84 -15.99
CA ARG A 35 18.20 -8.47 -14.89
C ARG A 35 18.29 -9.99 -15.01
N GLY A 36 17.82 -10.55 -16.14
CA GLY A 36 17.84 -12.00 -16.38
C GLY A 36 16.83 -12.77 -15.55
N LEU A 37 15.74 -12.13 -15.14
CA LEU A 37 14.65 -12.76 -14.39
C LEU A 37 13.51 -13.12 -15.34
N ASP A 38 12.96 -14.33 -15.19
CA ASP A 38 11.72 -14.75 -15.85
C ASP A 38 10.54 -14.31 -14.99
N ALA A 39 9.90 -13.19 -15.36
CA ALA A 39 8.80 -12.61 -14.60
C ALA A 39 7.45 -12.97 -15.23
N ARG A 40 6.49 -13.40 -14.39
CA ARG A 40 5.16 -13.78 -14.86
C ARG A 40 4.09 -13.22 -13.93
N TRP A 41 3.09 -12.57 -14.51
CA TRP A 41 1.90 -12.14 -13.81
C TRP A 41 0.99 -13.35 -13.57
N SER A 42 0.51 -13.50 -12.34
CA SER A 42 -0.33 -14.62 -11.93
C SER A 42 -1.37 -14.15 -10.93
N ARG A 43 -2.62 -14.53 -11.15
CA ARG A 43 -3.68 -14.18 -10.21
C ARG A 43 -3.47 -14.93 -8.91
N TRP A 44 -3.55 -14.21 -7.77
CA TRP A 44 -3.32 -14.76 -6.44
C TRP A 44 -4.33 -15.87 -6.07
N ASP A 45 -5.53 -15.84 -6.67
CA ASP A 45 -6.62 -16.77 -6.43
C ASP A 45 -6.76 -17.86 -7.52
N ASP A 46 -5.76 -18.03 -8.38
CA ASP A 46 -5.77 -19.07 -9.40
C ASP A 46 -5.08 -20.34 -8.85
N GLU A 47 -5.89 -21.37 -8.58
CA GLU A 47 -5.44 -22.65 -8.05
C GLU A 47 -4.54 -23.44 -9.02
N SER A 48 -4.48 -23.07 -10.29
CA SER A 48 -3.62 -23.73 -11.29
C SER A 48 -2.18 -23.25 -11.26
N VAL A 49 -1.88 -22.15 -10.55
CA VAL A 49 -0.55 -21.57 -10.45
C VAL A 49 0.30 -22.35 -9.45
N ASP A 50 1.44 -22.88 -9.94
CA ASP A 50 2.45 -23.49 -9.06
C ASP A 50 3.32 -22.41 -8.41
N TRP A 51 2.88 -21.90 -7.27
CA TRP A 51 3.60 -20.90 -6.49
C TRP A 51 4.91 -21.42 -5.91
N ASP A 52 5.04 -22.74 -5.75
CA ASP A 52 6.25 -23.36 -5.22
C ASP A 52 7.41 -23.37 -6.23
N ALA A 53 7.11 -23.27 -7.51
CA ALA A 53 8.11 -23.14 -8.55
C ALA A 53 8.86 -21.79 -8.54
N ALA A 54 8.32 -20.75 -7.91
CA ALA A 54 8.92 -19.43 -7.90
C ALA A 54 10.14 -19.33 -6.96
N ASP A 55 11.18 -18.63 -7.41
CA ASP A 55 12.28 -18.19 -6.56
C ASP A 55 11.89 -17.02 -5.66
N VAL A 56 11.12 -16.08 -6.22
CA VAL A 56 10.60 -14.90 -5.52
C VAL A 56 9.16 -14.63 -5.95
N ILE A 57 8.33 -14.21 -5.00
CA ILE A 57 6.95 -13.78 -5.24
C ILE A 57 6.80 -12.35 -4.74
N ALA A 58 6.35 -11.46 -5.60
CA ALA A 58 6.03 -10.07 -5.26
C ALA A 58 4.54 -9.81 -5.45
N VAL A 59 3.89 -9.29 -4.42
CA VAL A 59 2.49 -8.86 -4.52
C VAL A 59 2.45 -7.49 -5.16
N ARG A 60 1.61 -7.34 -6.21
CA ARG A 60 1.50 -6.11 -6.99
C ARG A 60 0.06 -5.58 -6.98
N SER A 61 -0.74 -5.98 -7.93
CA SER A 61 -2.08 -5.44 -8.19
C SER A 61 -3.21 -6.34 -7.67
N THR A 62 -3.07 -6.86 -6.45
CA THR A 62 -4.10 -7.72 -5.81
C THR A 62 -5.23 -6.91 -5.15
N TRP A 63 -5.67 -5.81 -5.77
CA TRP A 63 -6.53 -4.78 -5.17
C TRP A 63 -7.99 -5.20 -4.92
N ASP A 64 -8.27 -6.49 -5.02
CA ASP A 64 -9.56 -7.11 -4.68
C ASP A 64 -9.52 -7.91 -3.36
N TYR A 65 -8.34 -8.01 -2.72
CA TYR A 65 -8.14 -8.86 -1.54
C TYR A 65 -8.98 -8.44 -0.33
N ASP A 66 -9.31 -7.16 -0.21
CA ASP A 66 -10.03 -6.62 0.95
C ASP A 66 -11.43 -7.26 1.14
N SER A 67 -12.05 -7.71 0.06
CA SER A 67 -13.31 -8.47 0.12
C SER A 67 -13.14 -9.91 0.60
N ARG A 68 -11.91 -10.47 0.50
CA ARG A 68 -11.55 -11.86 0.82
C ARG A 68 -10.25 -11.93 1.62
N VAL A 69 -10.04 -11.01 2.56
CA VAL A 69 -8.75 -10.84 3.27
C VAL A 69 -8.28 -12.12 3.97
N GLY A 70 -9.20 -12.93 4.51
CA GLY A 70 -8.87 -14.22 5.14
C GLY A 70 -8.26 -15.24 4.16
N GLU A 71 -8.82 -15.33 2.94
CA GLU A 71 -8.32 -16.18 1.86
C GLU A 71 -6.95 -15.70 1.37
N PHE A 72 -6.84 -14.39 1.13
CA PHE A 72 -5.59 -13.76 0.71
C PHE A 72 -4.44 -14.00 1.70
N LEU A 73 -4.69 -13.76 2.99
CA LEU A 73 -3.68 -14.00 4.04
C LEU A 73 -3.38 -15.50 4.24
N GLY A 74 -4.36 -16.38 3.98
CA GLY A 74 -4.16 -17.83 3.96
C GLY A 74 -3.23 -18.25 2.82
N TRP A 75 -3.48 -17.74 1.59
CA TRP A 75 -2.61 -17.91 0.44
C TRP A 75 -1.19 -17.39 0.70
N ALA A 76 -1.07 -16.15 1.16
CA ALA A 76 0.22 -15.53 1.44
C ALA A 76 1.05 -16.32 2.49
N ALA A 77 0.36 -16.94 3.48
CA ALA A 77 1.03 -17.78 4.48
C ALA A 77 1.64 -19.05 3.88
N GLY A 78 1.03 -19.60 2.82
CA GLY A 78 1.56 -20.76 2.10
C GLY A 78 2.85 -20.49 1.32
N LEU A 79 3.12 -19.24 0.96
CA LEU A 79 4.27 -18.87 0.10
C LEU A 79 5.62 -18.89 0.86
N GLY A 80 5.58 -18.81 2.17
CA GLY A 80 6.78 -18.86 3.01
C GLY A 80 7.78 -17.74 2.71
N PRO A 81 9.09 -18.04 2.76
CA PRO A 81 10.13 -17.00 2.62
C PRO A 81 10.29 -16.48 1.19
N ARG A 82 9.62 -17.08 0.19
CA ARG A 82 9.63 -16.58 -1.22
C ARG A 82 8.87 -15.26 -1.37
N LEU A 83 7.90 -15.01 -0.49
CA LEU A 83 7.09 -13.80 -0.49
C LEU A 83 7.91 -12.59 -0.02
N LEU A 84 8.02 -11.56 -0.87
CA LEU A 84 8.60 -10.27 -0.48
C LEU A 84 7.74 -9.61 0.61
N ASN A 85 8.38 -8.93 1.53
CA ASN A 85 7.83 -8.37 2.76
C ASN A 85 7.24 -9.42 3.72
N GLY A 86 6.76 -10.56 3.21
CA GLY A 86 6.30 -11.69 4.03
C GLY A 86 4.91 -11.51 4.65
N VAL A 87 4.29 -12.65 4.98
CA VAL A 87 2.91 -12.69 5.50
C VAL A 87 2.73 -12.00 6.85
N LYS A 88 3.77 -11.90 7.66
CA LYS A 88 3.71 -11.20 8.96
C LYS A 88 3.46 -9.71 8.74
N VAL A 89 4.17 -9.10 7.79
CA VAL A 89 3.97 -7.72 7.37
C VAL A 89 2.56 -7.54 6.80
N PHE A 90 2.10 -8.45 5.93
CA PHE A 90 0.77 -8.37 5.33
C PHE A 90 -0.34 -8.43 6.37
N ARG A 91 -0.27 -9.36 7.34
CA ARG A 91 -1.25 -9.44 8.44
C ARG A 91 -1.34 -8.17 9.27
N TRP A 92 -0.22 -7.50 9.46
CA TRP A 92 -0.17 -6.23 10.17
C TRP A 92 -0.68 -5.07 9.30
N ASN A 93 -0.27 -5.01 8.03
CA ASN A 93 -0.51 -3.88 7.14
C ASN A 93 -1.92 -3.86 6.53
N THR A 94 -2.56 -5.02 6.34
CA THR A 94 -3.94 -5.09 5.80
C THR A 94 -5.00 -4.53 6.75
N ASP A 95 -4.70 -4.37 8.03
CA ASP A 95 -5.56 -3.77 9.04
C ASP A 95 -5.04 -2.37 9.40
N LYS A 96 -5.77 -1.31 9.02
CA LYS A 96 -5.39 0.10 9.29
C LYS A 96 -5.19 0.45 10.77
N ARG A 97 -5.47 -0.48 11.68
CA ARG A 97 -5.09 -0.36 13.09
C ARG A 97 -3.58 -0.16 13.26
N TYR A 98 -2.76 -0.58 12.30
CA TYR A 98 -1.31 -0.36 12.31
C TYR A 98 -0.93 1.12 12.49
N LEU A 99 -1.81 2.06 12.10
CA LEU A 99 -1.57 3.49 12.33
C LEU A 99 -1.46 3.86 13.81
N LEU A 100 -2.14 3.10 14.71
CA LEU A 100 -1.98 3.29 16.15
C LEU A 100 -0.59 2.82 16.62
N ASP A 101 -0.11 1.69 16.09
CA ASP A 101 1.22 1.19 16.44
C ASP A 101 2.31 2.18 16.02
N LEU A 102 2.17 2.80 14.83
CA LEU A 102 3.07 3.86 14.36
C LEU A 102 2.97 5.12 15.23
N GLN A 103 1.75 5.50 15.64
CA GLN A 103 1.53 6.62 16.55
C GLN A 103 2.19 6.37 17.91
N ASP A 104 2.05 5.16 18.46
CA ASP A 104 2.64 4.75 19.73
C ASP A 104 4.18 4.67 19.65
N ALA A 105 4.72 4.35 18.48
CA ALA A 105 6.15 4.42 18.17
C ALA A 105 6.69 5.86 18.02
N GLY A 106 5.80 6.87 18.04
CA GLY A 106 6.16 8.29 17.98
C GLY A 106 6.28 8.87 16.57
N LEU A 107 5.90 8.09 15.53
CA LEU A 107 5.87 8.60 14.16
C LEU A 107 4.76 9.65 14.00
N PRO A 108 4.99 10.77 13.29
CA PRO A 108 3.94 11.72 12.99
C PRO A 108 2.93 11.12 12.00
N VAL A 109 1.81 10.66 12.50
CA VAL A 109 0.69 10.13 11.72
C VAL A 109 -0.54 11.03 11.85
N VAL A 110 -1.50 10.92 10.93
CA VAL A 110 -2.83 11.52 11.12
C VAL A 110 -3.42 10.93 12.40
N PRO A 111 -3.85 11.76 13.39
CA PRO A 111 -4.40 11.25 14.64
C PRO A 111 -5.47 10.20 14.40
N THR A 112 -5.26 8.98 14.87
CA THR A 112 -6.10 7.83 14.55
C THR A 112 -6.65 7.20 15.83
N MET A 113 -7.91 6.80 15.80
CA MET A 113 -8.59 6.08 16.88
C MET A 113 -9.28 4.85 16.29
N ALA A 114 -9.22 3.71 17.00
CA ALA A 114 -9.95 2.50 16.61
C ALA A 114 -11.38 2.52 17.16
N ALA A 115 -12.32 2.02 16.36
CA ALA A 115 -13.72 1.86 16.70
C ALA A 115 -14.19 0.45 16.32
N ASP A 116 -14.67 -0.32 17.28
CA ASP A 116 -15.12 -1.69 17.05
C ASP A 116 -16.64 -1.76 16.79
N THR A 117 -17.38 -0.75 17.22
CA THR A 117 -18.84 -0.65 17.07
C THR A 117 -19.25 0.70 16.42
N ALA A 118 -20.46 0.75 15.87
CA ALA A 118 -21.03 2.00 15.34
C ALA A 118 -21.15 3.08 16.43
N ASP A 119 -21.46 2.70 17.67
CA ASP A 119 -21.52 3.64 18.80
C ASP A 119 -20.13 4.21 19.13
N ASP A 120 -19.08 3.41 19.02
CA ASP A 120 -17.71 3.90 19.15
C ASP A 120 -17.39 4.93 18.06
N VAL A 121 -17.78 4.66 16.81
CA VAL A 121 -17.60 5.61 15.71
C VAL A 121 -18.28 6.93 16.04
N ARG A 122 -19.58 6.93 16.41
CA ARG A 122 -20.32 8.15 16.75
C ARG A 122 -19.64 8.91 17.89
N ARG A 123 -19.26 8.21 18.95
CA ARG A 123 -18.58 8.80 20.11
C ARG A 123 -17.22 9.40 19.77
N LEU A 124 -16.44 8.75 18.90
CA LEU A 124 -15.12 9.21 18.51
C LEU A 124 -15.18 10.32 17.45
N ALA A 125 -16.08 10.21 16.47
CA ALA A 125 -16.30 11.23 15.44
C ALA A 125 -16.77 12.55 16.06
N ALA A 126 -17.60 12.51 17.11
CA ALA A 126 -18.06 13.70 17.84
C ALA A 126 -16.93 14.53 18.49
N ARG A 127 -15.70 14.02 18.52
CA ARG A 127 -14.51 14.77 18.99
C ARG A 127 -13.93 15.73 17.95
N HIS A 128 -14.41 15.65 16.72
CA HIS A 128 -13.93 16.43 15.58
C HIS A 128 -15.06 17.21 14.94
N PRO A 129 -14.83 18.46 14.47
CA PRO A 129 -15.83 19.20 13.68
C PRO A 129 -16.27 18.42 12.43
N VAL A 130 -15.31 17.78 11.76
CA VAL A 130 -15.54 16.81 10.68
C VAL A 130 -14.56 15.66 10.89
N ALA A 131 -15.09 14.44 10.89
CA ALA A 131 -14.30 13.22 10.99
C ALA A 131 -14.27 12.48 9.65
N VAL A 132 -13.22 11.67 9.45
CA VAL A 132 -13.12 10.67 8.39
C VAL A 132 -13.16 9.31 9.05
N VAL A 133 -14.11 8.49 8.63
CA VAL A 133 -14.30 7.11 9.09
C VAL A 133 -13.90 6.17 7.95
N LYS A 134 -13.08 5.19 8.25
CA LYS A 134 -12.61 4.21 7.26
C LYS A 134 -12.77 2.80 7.84
N PRO A 135 -13.23 1.80 7.06
CA PRO A 135 -13.07 0.41 7.47
C PRO A 135 -11.60 0.10 7.75
N ARG A 136 -11.33 -0.74 8.74
CA ARG A 136 -9.95 -1.12 9.06
C ARG A 136 -9.31 -1.93 7.94
N VAL A 137 -10.10 -2.75 7.24
CA VAL A 137 -9.67 -3.50 6.05
C VAL A 137 -10.43 -2.97 4.85
N ALA A 138 -9.74 -2.23 3.99
CA ALA A 138 -10.28 -1.71 2.74
C ALA A 138 -9.12 -1.21 1.85
N ALA A 139 -9.30 -1.31 0.54
CA ALA A 139 -8.38 -0.80 -0.47
C ALA A 139 -9.06 0.26 -1.36
N GLY A 140 -8.27 1.13 -2.02
CA GLY A 140 -8.77 2.09 -3.01
C GLY A 140 -9.80 3.09 -2.47
N GLY A 141 -9.80 3.40 -1.18
CA GLY A 141 -10.73 4.37 -0.57
C GLY A 141 -12.17 3.86 -0.43
N ARG A 142 -12.43 2.57 -0.58
CA ARG A 142 -13.76 1.98 -0.38
C ARG A 142 -14.23 2.13 1.05
N GLY A 143 -15.53 2.46 1.23
CA GLY A 143 -16.16 2.59 2.55
C GLY A 143 -15.69 3.78 3.39
N LEU A 144 -14.98 4.75 2.78
CA LEU A 144 -14.61 5.98 3.46
C LEU A 144 -15.81 6.91 3.57
N ASP A 145 -16.12 7.35 4.78
CA ASP A 145 -17.16 8.33 5.08
C ASP A 145 -16.59 9.62 5.64
N VAL A 146 -17.12 10.78 5.18
CA VAL A 146 -16.89 12.11 5.77
C VAL A 146 -18.06 12.45 6.68
N VAL A 147 -17.81 12.61 7.97
CA VAL A 147 -18.84 12.70 9.01
C VAL A 147 -18.81 14.07 9.63
N SER A 148 -19.82 14.89 9.33
CA SER A 148 -20.06 16.20 9.97
C SER A 148 -21.12 16.14 11.07
N ASP A 149 -22.00 15.13 11.05
CA ASP A 149 -22.97 14.84 12.12
C ASP A 149 -22.72 13.42 12.63
N ALA A 150 -21.95 13.35 13.70
CA ALA A 150 -21.59 12.06 14.30
C ALA A 150 -22.81 11.31 14.87
N GLY A 151 -23.84 12.03 15.32
CA GLY A 151 -25.05 11.41 15.88
C GLY A 151 -25.91 10.71 14.84
N ALA A 152 -25.89 11.20 13.61
CA ALA A 152 -26.65 10.66 12.49
C ALA A 152 -25.87 9.62 11.67
N TRP A 153 -24.59 9.40 11.97
CA TRP A 153 -23.77 8.44 11.19
C TRP A 153 -24.26 7.01 11.36
N GLU A 154 -24.41 6.33 10.23
CA GLU A 154 -24.67 4.89 10.12
C GLU A 154 -23.70 4.27 9.13
N PRO A 155 -23.25 3.02 9.35
CA PRO A 155 -22.37 2.36 8.42
C PRO A 155 -23.03 2.21 7.04
N GLY A 156 -22.33 2.65 5.99
CA GLY A 156 -22.75 2.44 4.60
C GLY A 156 -22.71 0.95 4.20
N ALA A 157 -23.32 0.63 3.05
CA ALA A 157 -23.40 -0.75 2.55
C ALA A 157 -22.00 -1.39 2.36
N ASP A 158 -21.02 -0.59 1.97
CA ASP A 158 -19.63 -1.00 1.73
C ASP A 158 -18.72 -0.80 2.95
N GLY A 159 -19.24 -0.15 4.00
CA GLY A 159 -18.50 0.25 5.19
C GLY A 159 -18.61 -0.71 6.35
N ARG A 160 -18.21 -1.97 6.18
CA ARG A 160 -18.23 -2.96 7.27
C ARG A 160 -17.13 -2.67 8.28
N GLY A 161 -17.50 -2.64 9.58
CA GLY A 161 -16.54 -2.51 10.68
C GLY A 161 -15.69 -3.76 10.91
N PRO A 162 -14.68 -3.65 11.77
CA PRO A 162 -14.35 -2.48 12.60
C PRO A 162 -13.74 -1.33 11.79
N TRP A 163 -13.64 -0.15 12.40
CA TRP A 163 -13.24 1.10 11.73
C TRP A 163 -12.06 1.78 12.42
N ILE A 164 -11.48 2.74 11.72
CA ILE A 164 -10.68 3.82 12.29
C ILE A 164 -11.42 5.14 12.11
N VAL A 165 -11.21 6.07 13.05
CA VAL A 165 -11.76 7.43 13.05
C VAL A 165 -10.60 8.42 13.11
N GLN A 166 -10.56 9.37 12.19
CA GLN A 166 -9.54 10.40 12.05
C GLN A 166 -10.20 11.78 11.94
N PRO A 167 -9.52 12.89 12.28
CA PRO A 167 -9.98 14.21 11.86
C PRO A 167 -9.91 14.34 10.34
N LEU A 168 -10.77 15.14 9.73
CA LEU A 168 -10.55 15.59 8.37
C LEU A 168 -9.26 16.44 8.33
N VAL A 169 -8.33 16.07 7.47
CA VAL A 169 -7.12 16.87 7.21
C VAL A 169 -7.43 17.82 6.07
N GLU A 170 -7.70 19.09 6.42
CA GLU A 170 -8.20 20.11 5.49
C GLU A 170 -7.28 20.33 4.28
N SER A 171 -5.96 20.10 4.43
CA SER A 171 -5.01 20.25 3.32
C SER A 171 -5.28 19.32 2.15
N ILE A 172 -6.07 18.24 2.34
CA ILE A 172 -6.46 17.32 1.26
C ILE A 172 -7.11 18.07 0.10
N HIS A 173 -7.87 19.14 0.37
CA HIS A 173 -8.60 19.91 -0.65
C HIS A 173 -7.71 20.80 -1.51
N HIS A 174 -6.48 21.13 -1.08
CA HIS A 174 -5.62 22.09 -1.79
C HIS A 174 -4.18 21.60 -1.98
N ASP A 175 -3.59 20.91 -1.00
CA ASP A 175 -2.26 20.32 -1.10
C ASP A 175 -2.34 18.85 -1.61
N GLY A 176 -3.48 18.19 -1.36
CA GLY A 176 -3.66 16.78 -1.69
C GLY A 176 -2.90 15.85 -0.76
N GLU A 177 -2.46 14.73 -1.32
CA GLU A 177 -1.70 13.68 -0.66
C GLU A 177 -0.43 13.39 -1.48
N SER A 178 0.71 13.27 -0.82
CA SER A 178 1.98 12.88 -1.44
C SER A 178 2.27 11.40 -1.15
N SER A 179 2.54 10.63 -2.19
CA SER A 179 3.01 9.25 -2.11
C SER A 179 4.51 9.19 -2.37
N VAL A 180 5.29 8.66 -1.43
CA VAL A 180 6.72 8.42 -1.60
C VAL A 180 6.99 6.93 -1.65
N PHE A 181 7.75 6.49 -2.65
CA PHE A 181 8.13 5.11 -2.84
C PHE A 181 9.47 4.85 -2.15
N VAL A 182 9.48 3.85 -1.26
CA VAL A 182 10.69 3.35 -0.60
C VAL A 182 10.96 1.95 -1.14
N LEU A 183 12.00 1.83 -1.95
CA LEU A 183 12.36 0.60 -2.65
C LEU A 183 13.80 0.22 -2.30
N GLY A 184 14.03 -1.00 -1.83
CA GLY A 184 15.35 -1.43 -1.36
C GLY A 184 15.91 -0.57 -0.22
N GLY A 185 15.04 -0.01 0.63
CA GLY A 185 15.42 0.86 1.74
C GLY A 185 15.68 2.33 1.37
N HIS A 186 15.48 2.72 0.11
CA HIS A 186 15.72 4.08 -0.38
C HIS A 186 14.43 4.75 -0.82
N ALA A 187 14.22 6.01 -0.44
CA ALA A 187 13.17 6.84 -1.04
C ALA A 187 13.61 7.22 -2.46
N VAL A 188 12.87 6.77 -3.48
CA VAL A 188 13.29 6.86 -4.88
C VAL A 188 12.51 7.90 -5.67
N SER A 189 11.25 8.14 -5.34
CA SER A 189 10.36 9.00 -6.14
C SER A 189 9.16 9.46 -5.33
N GLN A 190 8.44 10.44 -5.89
CA GLN A 190 7.23 11.02 -5.30
C GLN A 190 6.17 11.25 -6.37
N VAL A 191 4.92 10.93 -6.01
CA VAL A 191 3.71 11.29 -6.76
C VAL A 191 2.83 12.13 -5.85
N ASP A 192 2.39 13.30 -6.32
CA ASP A 192 1.35 14.08 -5.65
C ASP A 192 -0.01 13.75 -6.24
N LYS A 193 -0.98 13.59 -5.36
CA LYS A 193 -2.37 13.24 -5.71
C LYS A 193 -3.31 14.33 -5.25
N LEU A 194 -4.23 14.74 -6.10
CA LEU A 194 -5.28 15.72 -5.77
C LEU A 194 -6.65 15.05 -5.90
N PRO A 195 -7.57 15.27 -4.96
CA PRO A 195 -8.94 14.81 -5.09
C PRO A 195 -9.71 15.62 -6.15
N SER A 196 -10.87 15.11 -6.55
CA SER A 196 -11.83 15.91 -7.32
C SER A 196 -12.43 17.03 -6.42
N THR A 197 -13.14 17.97 -7.04
CA THR A 197 -13.78 19.08 -6.28
C THR A 197 -14.94 18.62 -5.39
N THR A 198 -15.43 17.40 -5.54
CA THR A 198 -16.62 16.87 -4.84
C THR A 198 -16.33 15.71 -3.89
N ASP A 199 -15.07 15.26 -3.84
CA ASP A 199 -14.65 14.13 -2.99
C ASP A 199 -13.34 14.49 -2.28
N ILE A 200 -12.99 13.78 -1.23
CA ILE A 200 -11.69 13.88 -0.56
C ILE A 200 -10.75 12.71 -0.97
N ARG A 201 -11.29 11.70 -1.64
CA ARG A 201 -10.50 10.56 -2.11
C ARG A 201 -9.68 10.96 -3.32
N VAL A 202 -8.39 10.72 -3.25
CA VAL A 202 -7.42 11.11 -4.30
C VAL A 202 -7.31 10.10 -5.43
N HIS A 203 -7.94 8.92 -5.29
CA HIS A 203 -7.88 7.85 -6.29
C HIS A 203 -8.65 8.25 -7.56
N GLU A 204 -8.10 7.92 -8.75
CA GLU A 204 -8.65 8.29 -10.06
C GLU A 204 -10.06 7.77 -10.29
N MET A 205 -10.43 6.62 -9.69
CA MET A 205 -11.80 6.08 -9.71
C MET A 205 -12.84 7.09 -9.17
N TYR A 206 -12.42 8.01 -8.30
CA TYR A 206 -13.27 9.07 -7.72
C TYR A 206 -13.02 10.44 -8.36
N GLY A 207 -12.34 10.46 -9.51
CA GLY A 207 -12.00 11.69 -10.23
C GLY A 207 -10.79 12.42 -9.69
N GLY A 208 -9.99 11.76 -8.85
CA GLY A 208 -8.69 12.27 -8.44
C GLY A 208 -7.69 12.29 -9.59
N SER A 209 -6.55 12.93 -9.37
CA SER A 209 -5.46 13.01 -10.33
C SER A 209 -4.13 12.78 -9.65
N SER A 210 -3.22 12.10 -10.35
CA SER A 210 -1.88 11.77 -9.89
C SER A 210 -0.84 12.36 -10.83
N ARG A 211 0.23 12.94 -10.29
CA ARG A 211 1.33 13.50 -11.08
C ARG A 211 2.68 13.22 -10.41
N PRO A 212 3.70 12.84 -11.18
CA PRO A 212 5.06 12.77 -10.68
C PRO A 212 5.58 14.18 -10.34
N VAL A 213 6.33 14.25 -9.24
CA VAL A 213 6.99 15.49 -8.79
C VAL A 213 8.41 15.17 -8.32
N PRO A 214 9.31 16.17 -8.27
CA PRO A 214 10.61 15.99 -7.64
C PRO A 214 10.46 15.53 -6.19
N LEU A 215 11.24 14.53 -5.79
CA LEU A 215 11.23 13.99 -4.43
C LEU A 215 11.64 15.06 -3.42
N ALA A 216 10.72 15.47 -2.55
CA ALA A 216 10.96 16.45 -1.51
C ALA A 216 11.76 15.84 -0.36
N ALA A 217 12.79 16.53 0.13
CA ALA A 217 13.67 16.01 1.19
C ALA A 217 12.92 15.72 2.51
N GLU A 218 11.92 16.55 2.86
CA GLU A 218 11.06 16.32 4.04
C GLU A 218 10.24 15.04 3.89
N ALA A 219 9.65 14.81 2.71
CA ALA A 219 8.83 13.64 2.43
C ALA A 219 9.69 12.36 2.36
N ALA A 220 10.85 12.42 1.70
CA ALA A 220 11.81 11.32 1.66
C ALA A 220 12.24 10.88 3.06
N LYS A 221 12.59 11.85 3.92
CA LYS A 221 13.00 11.57 5.30
C LYS A 221 11.88 10.86 6.07
N LEU A 222 10.65 11.40 6.04
CA LEU A 222 9.53 10.81 6.77
C LEU A 222 9.15 9.42 6.22
N ALA A 223 9.22 9.21 4.91
CA ALA A 223 8.95 7.91 4.30
C ALA A 223 9.97 6.84 4.72
N ILE A 224 11.26 7.18 4.72
CA ILE A 224 12.32 6.28 5.20
C ILE A 224 12.12 5.97 6.69
N GLU A 225 11.83 6.98 7.51
CA GLU A 225 11.56 6.82 8.93
C GLU A 225 10.35 5.91 9.18
N ALA A 226 9.27 6.07 8.40
CA ALA A 226 8.08 5.24 8.51
C ALA A 226 8.37 3.77 8.20
N VAL A 227 9.05 3.49 7.09
CA VAL A 227 9.41 2.11 6.70
C VAL A 227 10.39 1.49 7.70
N ALA A 228 11.37 2.24 8.18
CA ALA A 228 12.31 1.77 9.21
C ALA A 228 11.60 1.45 10.53
N THR A 229 10.66 2.32 10.96
CA THR A 229 9.84 2.07 12.17
C THR A 229 9.05 0.75 12.05
N VAL A 230 8.46 0.47 10.88
CA VAL A 230 7.77 -0.81 10.67
C VAL A 230 8.75 -1.98 10.71
N ALA A 231 9.91 -1.85 10.07
CA ALA A 231 10.94 -2.89 10.08
C ALA A 231 11.37 -3.22 11.52
N ASP A 232 11.58 -2.20 12.36
CA ASP A 232 11.93 -2.36 13.77
C ASP A 232 10.80 -2.99 14.58
N LEU A 233 9.55 -2.54 14.40
CA LEU A 233 8.38 -3.07 15.11
C LEU A 233 8.13 -4.55 14.78
N LEU A 234 8.35 -4.93 13.53
CA LEU A 234 8.09 -6.30 13.09
C LEU A 234 9.34 -7.19 13.11
N GLY A 235 10.55 -6.62 13.21
CA GLY A 235 11.80 -7.37 13.15
C GLY A 235 12.02 -8.04 11.77
N ASP A 236 11.54 -7.40 10.70
CA ASP A 236 11.61 -7.91 9.31
C ASP A 236 12.17 -6.83 8.39
N GLU A 237 13.00 -7.22 7.40
CA GLU A 237 13.44 -6.33 6.35
C GLU A 237 12.33 -6.13 5.31
N LEU A 238 12.14 -4.89 4.87
CA LEU A 238 11.13 -4.52 3.88
C LEU A 238 11.78 -4.24 2.53
N ALA A 239 11.40 -4.99 1.52
CA ALA A 239 11.90 -4.82 0.16
C ALA A 239 11.31 -3.60 -0.54
N TYR A 240 10.05 -3.27 -0.21
CA TYR A 240 9.32 -2.16 -0.82
C TYR A 240 8.25 -1.61 0.14
N GLY A 241 7.87 -0.36 -0.09
CA GLY A 241 6.74 0.29 0.54
C GLY A 241 6.38 1.58 -0.18
N ARG A 242 5.13 2.02 0.00
CA ARG A 242 4.67 3.36 -0.35
C ARG A 242 4.15 4.03 0.93
N VAL A 243 4.60 5.25 1.15
CA VAL A 243 4.17 6.05 2.29
C VAL A 243 3.37 7.24 1.78
N ASP A 244 2.10 7.27 2.14
CA ASP A 244 1.18 8.35 1.77
C ASP A 244 1.13 9.37 2.91
N MET A 245 1.20 10.65 2.56
CA MET A 245 1.40 11.73 3.53
C MET A 245 0.55 12.94 3.20
N MET A 246 0.09 13.63 4.24
CA MET A 246 -0.66 14.90 4.15
C MET A 246 -0.08 15.95 5.10
N ARG A 247 -0.40 17.23 4.87
CA ARG A 247 -0.06 18.31 5.81
C ARG A 247 -1.16 18.50 6.83
N HIS A 248 -0.89 18.15 8.08
CA HIS A 248 -1.80 18.40 9.20
C HIS A 248 -1.20 19.46 10.13
N ARG A 249 -1.93 20.59 10.29
CA ARG A 249 -1.47 21.72 11.13
C ARG A 249 -0.05 22.21 10.78
N GLY A 250 0.24 22.31 9.48
CA GLY A 250 1.51 22.79 8.97
C GLY A 250 2.67 21.78 8.99
N ARG A 251 2.45 20.55 9.48
CA ARG A 251 3.46 19.48 9.53
C ARG A 251 3.09 18.35 8.58
N LEU A 252 4.09 17.74 7.95
CA LEU A 252 3.89 16.53 7.17
C LEU A 252 3.64 15.35 8.13
N VAL A 253 2.60 14.58 7.86
CA VAL A 253 2.21 13.41 8.67
C VAL A 253 1.86 12.24 7.74
N VAL A 254 2.11 11.02 8.19
CA VAL A 254 1.73 9.81 7.47
C VAL A 254 0.23 9.62 7.54
N SER A 255 -0.42 9.45 6.39
CA SER A 255 -1.84 9.09 6.27
C SER A 255 -2.04 7.59 6.06
N GLU A 256 -1.09 6.94 5.38
CA GLU A 256 -1.10 5.51 5.11
C GLU A 256 0.32 4.99 4.83
N VAL A 257 0.58 3.71 5.15
CA VAL A 257 1.77 2.97 4.74
C VAL A 257 1.29 1.72 4.04
N GLU A 258 1.66 1.56 2.78
CA GLU A 258 1.32 0.38 1.97
C GLU A 258 2.55 -0.50 1.78
N LEU A 259 2.50 -1.71 2.33
CA LEU A 259 3.59 -2.70 2.30
C LEU A 259 3.14 -4.03 1.69
N THR A 260 1.86 -4.16 1.40
CA THR A 260 1.26 -5.38 0.83
C THR A 260 1.23 -5.27 -0.70
N GLU A 261 0.46 -4.31 -1.25
CA GLU A 261 0.18 -4.20 -2.69
C GLU A 261 0.25 -2.74 -3.20
N PRO A 262 1.26 -1.96 -2.84
CA PRO A 262 1.32 -0.57 -3.29
C PRO A 262 1.38 -0.48 -4.81
N GLY A 263 0.44 0.22 -5.45
CA GLY A 263 0.58 0.57 -6.86
C GLY A 263 1.85 1.39 -7.07
N LEU A 264 2.66 1.04 -8.05
CA LEU A 264 3.91 1.73 -8.36
C LEU A 264 3.74 2.98 -9.23
N TYR A 265 2.52 3.23 -9.71
CA TYR A 265 2.22 4.33 -10.65
C TYR A 265 3.06 4.28 -11.93
N LEU A 266 3.26 3.08 -12.48
CA LEU A 266 4.13 2.84 -13.65
C LEU A 266 3.62 3.51 -14.93
N ASP A 267 2.34 3.82 -15.01
CA ASP A 267 1.72 4.56 -16.11
C ASP A 267 2.11 6.04 -16.17
N VAL A 268 2.37 6.65 -15.02
CA VAL A 268 2.78 8.07 -14.91
C VAL A 268 4.23 8.24 -14.45
N LEU A 269 4.83 7.21 -13.86
CA LEU A 269 6.20 7.21 -13.32
C LEU A 269 6.89 5.85 -13.59
N PRO A 270 7.13 5.49 -14.87
CA PRO A 270 7.73 4.20 -15.24
C PRO A 270 9.11 3.98 -14.63
N GLU A 271 9.80 5.04 -14.21
CA GLU A 271 11.12 4.97 -13.57
C GLU A 271 11.10 4.19 -12.23
N ASN A 272 9.94 3.99 -11.60
CA ASN A 272 9.80 3.16 -10.42
C ASN A 272 10.05 1.67 -10.70
N ALA A 273 9.96 1.24 -11.95
CA ALA A 273 10.23 -0.14 -12.36
C ALA A 273 11.66 -0.58 -12.04
N GLU A 274 12.65 0.27 -12.33
CA GLU A 274 14.07 -0.05 -12.14
C GLU A 274 14.46 -0.34 -10.68
N PRO A 275 14.18 0.56 -9.71
CA PRO A 275 14.52 0.29 -8.31
C PRO A 275 13.69 -0.85 -7.71
N PHE A 276 12.43 -1.06 -8.17
CA PHE A 276 11.66 -2.22 -7.73
C PHE A 276 12.25 -3.53 -8.26
N ALA A 277 12.59 -3.61 -9.55
CA ALA A 277 13.25 -4.77 -10.14
C ALA A 277 14.60 -5.06 -9.47
N GLU A 278 15.35 -4.03 -9.04
CA GLU A 278 16.58 -4.21 -8.27
C GLU A 278 16.32 -4.82 -6.88
N ALA A 279 15.27 -4.38 -6.18
CA ALA A 279 14.89 -4.97 -4.88
C ALA A 279 14.51 -6.46 -5.04
N VAL A 280 13.78 -6.82 -6.10
CA VAL A 280 13.46 -8.22 -6.46
C VAL A 280 14.73 -9.01 -6.74
N ALA A 281 15.63 -8.49 -7.60
CA ALA A 281 16.88 -9.16 -7.97
C ALA A 281 17.80 -9.34 -6.75
N ALA A 282 17.86 -8.38 -5.86
CA ALA A 282 18.61 -8.50 -4.60
C ALA A 282 18.10 -9.67 -3.76
N ARG A 283 16.77 -9.87 -3.70
CA ARG A 283 16.18 -11.00 -2.98
C ARG A 283 16.52 -12.35 -3.63
N VAL A 284 16.49 -12.42 -4.96
CA VAL A 284 16.91 -13.63 -5.69
C VAL A 284 18.37 -13.97 -5.36
N ARG A 285 19.28 -12.98 -5.43
CA ARG A 285 20.70 -13.18 -5.10
C ARG A 285 20.96 -13.64 -3.67
N ALA A 286 20.15 -13.15 -2.71
CA ALA A 286 20.30 -13.50 -1.30
C ALA A 286 19.86 -14.94 -0.98
N ARG A 287 19.18 -15.63 -1.92
CA ARG A 287 18.68 -17.01 -1.76
C ARG A 287 19.50 -18.05 -2.48
N GLY A 288 20.24 -17.66 -3.51
CA GLY A 288 21.16 -18.53 -4.25
C GLY A 288 22.52 -18.60 -3.58
#